data_a2022682c4cd97fa560d8187d4130ae7
#
_entry.id   a2022682c4cd97fa560d8187d4130ae7
#
_cell.length_a   1.000
_cell.length_b   1.000
_cell.length_c   1.000
_cell.angle_alpha   90.00
_cell.angle_beta   90.00
_cell.angle_gamma   90.00
#
_symmetry.space_group_name_H-M   'P 1'
#
loop_
_entity.id
_entity.type
_entity.pdbx_description
1 polymer ?
#
loop_
_entity_poly.entity_id
_entity_poly.type
_entity_poly.pdbx_seq_one_letter_code
_entity_poly.pdbx_strand_id
1 'polypeptide(L)'
;MDFTEFAYAANVIAISVNYRLGALGFNPLRAIKGEDPAQASGNFAILDAIRGLSWMRDNIVSFGGNPGNITIAGFSSGGRDVMELLISPDAKGYFQKAISFSGGMTTAEIEPSQKIFAEHLAPLVVEDHVKPYLSEAEEWLLSDAPEVRDYLLGLPAGRLAKAFGPAYIRMKEFPHLYPDGIVLDSMGFKSKTFTTVPLMMETGTDEFSIYAAQDPYFAPYVADRSILTNEKMRKEFEFAKKYGSAMYRLFNADAPASMLVGKYRAPIYTLTIDYGDDPKIVGDAAALLLGSVHGIWIPCVTGRATSTTADFPIHAFDNPGFQDMKRMIQQYIGNFMRTGNPNGNGLPEWQKWMTAKDGFGSLVIHTDGNTAAARQITAHETYEDVIRALEADDSIDPEAKDIIIHHVLSGRWWSGPIDRHFSHKKN
;
A
#
# COMPACT_ATOMS: atom_id res chain seq x y z
N MET A 1 0.13 7.62 -13.90
CA MET A 1 -0.23 8.91 -13.25
C MET A 1 0.45 10.04 -13.99
N ASP A 2 -0.16 11.21 -14.06
CA ASP A 2 0.42 12.42 -14.66
C ASP A 2 0.96 13.32 -13.54
N PHE A 3 2.27 13.45 -13.46
CA PHE A 3 2.96 14.27 -12.46
C PHE A 3 3.42 15.64 -12.99
N THR A 4 2.94 16.08 -14.16
CA THR A 4 3.41 17.32 -14.80
C THR A 4 3.26 18.55 -13.90
N GLU A 5 2.10 18.71 -13.25
CA GLU A 5 1.86 19.84 -12.33
C GLU A 5 2.82 19.81 -11.15
N PHE A 6 2.97 18.65 -10.52
CA PHE A 6 3.86 18.47 -9.39
C PHE A 6 5.33 18.67 -9.78
N ALA A 7 5.75 18.10 -10.92
CA ALA A 7 7.13 18.23 -11.39
C ALA A 7 7.51 19.71 -11.59
N TYR A 8 6.57 20.51 -12.13
CA TYR A 8 6.76 21.94 -12.27
C TYR A 8 6.77 22.67 -10.91
N ALA A 9 5.79 22.41 -10.04
CA ALA A 9 5.65 23.06 -8.74
C ALA A 9 6.83 22.75 -7.80
N ALA A 10 7.30 21.50 -7.79
CA ALA A 10 8.40 21.04 -6.95
C ALA A 10 9.78 21.20 -7.59
N ASN A 11 9.87 21.61 -8.87
CA ASN A 11 11.09 21.67 -9.66
C ASN A 11 11.88 20.33 -9.63
N VAL A 12 11.21 19.25 -10.04
CA VAL A 12 11.77 17.89 -10.06
C VAL A 12 11.52 17.23 -11.41
N ILE A 13 12.31 16.21 -11.71
CA ILE A 13 12.07 15.30 -12.83
C ILE A 13 11.28 14.11 -12.27
N ALA A 14 10.06 13.89 -12.77
CA ALA A 14 9.24 12.73 -12.42
C ALA A 14 9.42 11.62 -13.46
N ILE A 15 9.77 10.42 -13.00
CA ILE A 15 10.00 9.25 -13.85
C ILE A 15 9.12 8.11 -13.34
N SER A 16 8.32 7.52 -14.24
CA SER A 16 7.59 6.29 -13.96
C SER A 16 8.34 5.10 -14.55
N VAL A 17 8.52 4.06 -13.75
CA VAL A 17 9.13 2.80 -14.17
C VAL A 17 8.03 1.79 -14.43
N ASN A 18 7.98 1.24 -15.65
CA ASN A 18 7.14 0.09 -15.95
C ASN A 18 7.89 -1.18 -15.54
N TYR A 19 7.45 -1.82 -14.50
CA TYR A 19 8.00 -3.07 -14.01
C TYR A 19 6.98 -4.20 -14.16
N ARG A 20 7.46 -5.45 -14.21
CA ARG A 20 6.59 -6.62 -14.33
C ARG A 20 5.65 -6.73 -13.14
N LEU A 21 4.41 -7.09 -13.40
CA LEU A 21 3.35 -7.23 -12.39
C LEU A 21 2.84 -8.67 -12.36
N GLY A 22 2.06 -8.98 -11.32
CA GLY A 22 1.42 -10.27 -11.16
C GLY A 22 2.43 -11.42 -11.16
N ALA A 23 2.04 -12.59 -11.63
CA ALA A 23 2.92 -13.76 -11.69
C ALA A 23 4.12 -13.63 -12.64
N LEU A 24 4.18 -12.58 -13.45
CA LEU A 24 5.36 -12.21 -14.25
C LEU A 24 6.39 -11.42 -13.43
N GLY A 25 5.92 -10.65 -12.44
CA GLY A 25 6.76 -9.84 -11.54
C GLY A 25 7.17 -10.58 -10.28
N PHE A 26 6.35 -11.51 -9.84
CA PHE A 26 6.54 -12.29 -8.61
C PHE A 26 6.19 -13.74 -8.85
N ASN A 27 7.16 -14.65 -8.74
CA ASN A 27 6.90 -16.07 -8.89
C ASN A 27 7.92 -16.89 -8.08
N PRO A 28 7.50 -17.56 -6.98
CA PRO A 28 8.40 -18.26 -6.08
C PRO A 28 8.69 -19.70 -6.50
N LEU A 29 8.10 -20.22 -7.59
CA LEU A 29 8.26 -21.61 -7.99
C LEU A 29 9.71 -21.99 -8.26
N ARG A 30 10.14 -23.16 -7.79
CA ARG A 30 11.53 -23.60 -7.85
C ARG A 30 12.04 -23.77 -9.29
N ALA A 31 11.19 -24.28 -10.17
CA ALA A 31 11.57 -24.59 -11.55
C ALA A 31 11.99 -23.36 -12.36
N ILE A 32 11.47 -22.15 -12.07
CA ILE A 32 11.88 -20.95 -12.80
C ILE A 32 13.19 -20.34 -12.30
N LYS A 33 13.77 -20.88 -11.23
CA LYS A 33 15.06 -20.45 -10.70
C LYS A 33 16.15 -20.73 -11.73
N GLY A 34 16.86 -19.68 -12.16
CA GLY A 34 18.00 -19.78 -13.06
C GLY A 34 19.32 -19.98 -12.31
N GLU A 35 20.41 -20.01 -13.06
CA GLU A 35 21.77 -20.07 -12.48
C GLU A 35 22.17 -18.77 -11.78
N ASP A 36 21.62 -17.63 -12.22
CA ASP A 36 21.79 -16.32 -11.58
C ASP A 36 20.92 -16.25 -10.32
N PRO A 37 21.53 -16.17 -9.11
CA PRO A 37 20.77 -16.15 -7.85
C PRO A 37 19.74 -15.01 -7.77
N ALA A 38 20.05 -13.84 -8.33
CA ALA A 38 19.11 -12.71 -8.34
C ALA A 38 17.86 -13.03 -9.18
N GLN A 39 18.04 -13.65 -10.34
CA GLN A 39 16.92 -14.11 -11.18
C GLN A 39 16.18 -15.32 -10.55
N ALA A 40 16.85 -16.05 -9.66
CA ALA A 40 16.24 -17.16 -8.94
C ALA A 40 15.38 -16.73 -7.73
N SER A 41 15.33 -15.44 -7.41
CA SER A 41 14.67 -14.92 -6.21
C SER A 41 13.13 -15.00 -6.26
N GLY A 42 12.56 -14.95 -7.47
CA GLY A 42 11.11 -14.76 -7.65
C GLY A 42 10.64 -13.30 -7.48
N ASN A 43 11.54 -12.36 -7.17
CA ASN A 43 11.24 -10.94 -6.96
C ASN A 43 11.58 -10.10 -8.22
N PHE A 44 11.08 -10.53 -9.37
CA PHE A 44 11.44 -9.91 -10.66
C PHE A 44 11.01 -8.45 -10.78
N ALA A 45 9.88 -8.06 -10.16
CA ALA A 45 9.41 -6.67 -10.12
C ALA A 45 10.39 -5.76 -9.36
N ILE A 46 10.95 -6.23 -8.26
CA ILE A 46 11.98 -5.50 -7.50
C ILE A 46 13.27 -5.36 -8.31
N LEU A 47 13.67 -6.41 -9.03
CA LEU A 47 14.82 -6.34 -9.95
C LEU A 47 14.61 -5.34 -11.09
N ASP A 48 13.38 -5.28 -11.65
CA ASP A 48 13.02 -4.29 -12.67
C ASP A 48 13.12 -2.86 -12.11
N ALA A 49 12.64 -2.63 -10.88
CA ALA A 49 12.76 -1.34 -10.20
C ALA A 49 14.23 -0.97 -9.97
N ILE A 50 15.06 -1.89 -9.49
CA ILE A 50 16.51 -1.69 -9.31
C ILE A 50 17.18 -1.38 -10.64
N ARG A 51 16.80 -2.07 -11.71
CA ARG A 51 17.32 -1.79 -13.07
C ARG A 51 16.95 -0.38 -13.53
N GLY A 52 15.70 0.04 -13.27
CA GLY A 52 15.25 1.41 -13.52
C GLY A 52 16.08 2.45 -12.76
N LEU A 53 16.35 2.19 -11.47
CA LEU A 53 17.18 3.06 -10.62
C LEU A 53 18.63 3.15 -11.13
N SER A 54 19.21 2.02 -11.56
CA SER A 54 20.54 1.99 -12.19
C SER A 54 20.57 2.87 -13.45
N TRP A 55 19.56 2.72 -14.32
CA TRP A 55 19.45 3.55 -15.52
C TRP A 55 19.34 5.04 -15.19
N MET A 56 18.54 5.42 -14.19
CA MET A 56 18.40 6.81 -13.75
C MET A 56 19.74 7.36 -13.27
N ARG A 57 20.44 6.64 -12.41
CA ARG A 57 21.76 7.05 -11.92
C ARG A 57 22.74 7.35 -13.07
N ASP A 58 22.73 6.48 -14.07
CA ASP A 58 23.70 6.54 -15.16
C ASP A 58 23.35 7.59 -16.24
N ASN A 59 22.07 7.99 -16.36
CA ASN A 59 21.57 8.81 -17.46
C ASN A 59 20.95 10.15 -17.07
N ILE A 60 20.51 10.32 -15.79
CA ILE A 60 19.67 11.46 -15.40
C ILE A 60 20.35 12.83 -15.60
N VAL A 61 21.67 12.88 -15.60
CA VAL A 61 22.43 14.10 -15.87
C VAL A 61 22.10 14.67 -17.26
N SER A 62 21.90 13.81 -18.26
CA SER A 62 21.52 14.22 -19.62
C SER A 62 20.13 14.87 -19.70
N PHE A 63 19.31 14.69 -18.66
CA PHE A 63 18.00 15.32 -18.52
C PHE A 63 18.01 16.51 -17.56
N GLY A 64 19.19 16.94 -17.09
CA GLY A 64 19.33 18.03 -16.11
C GLY A 64 19.14 17.61 -14.66
N GLY A 65 19.05 16.31 -14.38
CA GLY A 65 18.86 15.78 -13.02
C GLY A 65 20.17 15.53 -12.28
N ASN A 66 20.06 15.28 -10.98
CA ASN A 66 21.18 14.99 -10.10
C ASN A 66 21.13 13.50 -9.66
N PRO A 67 22.07 12.65 -10.08
CA PRO A 67 22.12 11.23 -9.69
C PRO A 67 22.39 11.02 -8.20
N GLY A 68 22.89 12.04 -7.49
CA GLY A 68 23.05 12.05 -6.04
C GLY A 68 21.79 12.51 -5.29
N ASN A 69 20.68 12.77 -5.98
CA ASN A 69 19.42 13.24 -5.36
C ASN A 69 18.20 12.54 -5.97
N ILE A 70 18.16 11.21 -5.88
CA ILE A 70 17.04 10.38 -6.34
C ILE A 70 16.14 10.08 -5.14
N THR A 71 14.84 10.34 -5.30
CA THR A 71 13.79 9.94 -4.35
C THR A 71 12.94 8.85 -5.00
N ILE A 72 12.86 7.69 -4.36
CA ILE A 72 11.89 6.66 -4.76
C ILE A 72 10.54 6.96 -4.13
N ALA A 73 9.47 6.74 -4.88
CA ALA A 73 8.10 6.93 -4.41
C ALA A 73 7.19 5.84 -4.97
N GLY A 74 6.21 5.40 -4.20
CA GLY A 74 5.26 4.40 -4.64
C GLY A 74 3.96 4.47 -3.87
N PHE A 75 2.87 4.01 -4.50
CA PHE A 75 1.52 4.01 -3.95
C PHE A 75 1.01 2.58 -3.78
N SER A 76 0.35 2.31 -2.64
CA SER A 76 -0.29 1.02 -2.36
C SER A 76 0.72 -0.14 -2.45
N SER A 77 0.56 -1.08 -3.37
CA SER A 77 1.56 -2.11 -3.64
C SER A 77 2.92 -1.52 -4.01
N GLY A 78 2.95 -0.44 -4.82
CA GLY A 78 4.20 0.28 -5.10
C GLY A 78 4.82 0.94 -3.88
N GLY A 79 4.00 1.37 -2.90
CA GLY A 79 4.49 1.84 -1.60
C GLY A 79 5.14 0.73 -0.78
N ARG A 80 4.63 -0.51 -0.87
CA ARG A 80 5.28 -1.70 -0.32
C ARG A 80 6.60 -2.00 -1.03
N ASP A 81 6.62 -1.92 -2.37
CA ASP A 81 7.86 -2.09 -3.13
C ASP A 81 8.93 -1.07 -2.71
N VAL A 82 8.55 0.17 -2.42
CA VAL A 82 9.46 1.19 -1.85
C VAL A 82 10.01 0.74 -0.50
N MET A 83 9.18 0.21 0.39
CA MET A 83 9.64 -0.27 1.70
C MET A 83 10.57 -1.49 1.55
N GLU A 84 10.31 -2.39 0.60
CA GLU A 84 11.16 -3.53 0.30
C GLU A 84 12.53 -3.12 -0.28
N LEU A 85 12.58 -2.07 -1.09
CA LEU A 85 13.86 -1.52 -1.58
C LEU A 85 14.75 -1.03 -0.44
N LEU A 86 14.20 -0.69 0.74
CA LEU A 86 15.00 -0.34 1.92
C LEU A 86 15.74 -1.54 2.52
N ILE A 87 15.22 -2.76 2.32
CA ILE A 87 15.84 -4.02 2.79
C ILE A 87 16.50 -4.83 1.66
N SER A 88 16.56 -4.26 0.45
CA SER A 88 17.25 -4.87 -0.69
C SER A 88 18.73 -4.48 -0.67
N PRO A 89 19.66 -5.44 -0.59
CA PRO A 89 21.09 -5.18 -0.70
C PRO A 89 21.46 -4.54 -2.05
N ASP A 90 20.82 -5.01 -3.13
CA ASP A 90 21.11 -4.58 -4.49
C ASP A 90 20.58 -3.16 -4.82
N ALA A 91 19.62 -2.66 -4.04
CA ALA A 91 19.10 -1.29 -4.19
C ALA A 91 19.97 -0.23 -3.48
N LYS A 92 20.93 -0.67 -2.66
CA LYS A 92 21.74 0.22 -1.83
C LYS A 92 22.56 1.21 -2.67
N GLY A 93 22.41 2.50 -2.36
CA GLY A 93 23.16 3.58 -3.02
C GLY A 93 22.51 4.14 -4.28
N TYR A 94 21.41 3.56 -4.78
CA TYR A 94 20.70 4.06 -5.95
C TYR A 94 19.73 5.22 -5.64
N PHE A 95 19.32 5.38 -4.40
CA PHE A 95 18.42 6.46 -3.98
C PHE A 95 18.84 7.06 -2.64
N GLN A 96 18.42 8.30 -2.39
CA GLN A 96 18.78 9.07 -1.20
C GLN A 96 17.58 9.43 -0.32
N LYS A 97 16.37 9.17 -0.79
CA LYS A 97 15.12 9.39 -0.04
C LYS A 97 14.04 8.42 -0.51
N ALA A 98 13.07 8.14 0.36
CA ALA A 98 11.96 7.25 0.07
C ALA A 98 10.63 7.84 0.54
N ILE A 99 9.57 7.66 -0.26
CA ILE A 99 8.20 8.05 0.05
C ILE A 99 7.27 6.86 -0.21
N SER A 100 6.60 6.37 0.83
CA SER A 100 5.59 5.32 0.71
C SER A 100 4.20 5.92 0.91
N PHE A 101 3.40 5.98 -0.14
CA PHE A 101 2.01 6.39 -0.07
C PHE A 101 1.12 5.16 0.17
N SER A 102 0.50 5.08 1.34
CA SER A 102 -0.43 4.01 1.74
C SER A 102 0.10 2.59 1.47
N GLY A 103 1.41 2.34 1.71
CA GLY A 103 2.06 1.08 1.31
C GLY A 103 2.08 0.02 2.41
N GLY A 104 2.53 0.40 3.59
CA GLY A 104 2.79 -0.55 4.68
C GLY A 104 4.03 -1.41 4.45
N MET A 105 4.23 -2.40 5.32
CA MET A 105 5.37 -3.32 5.29
C MET A 105 4.86 -4.77 5.35
N THR A 106 4.94 -5.51 4.25
CA THR A 106 4.55 -6.93 4.18
C THR A 106 5.53 -7.72 3.34
N THR A 107 5.79 -8.95 3.77
CA THR A 107 6.49 -9.97 3.00
C THR A 107 5.63 -11.23 2.96
N ALA A 108 5.86 -12.09 1.98
CA ALA A 108 5.22 -13.40 1.89
C ALA A 108 6.25 -14.51 2.11
N GLU A 109 5.87 -15.55 2.88
CA GLU A 109 6.70 -16.72 3.07
C GLU A 109 6.80 -17.54 1.78
N ILE A 110 8.00 -18.01 1.44
CA ILE A 110 8.29 -18.65 0.14
C ILE A 110 7.50 -19.95 -0.03
N GLU A 111 7.60 -20.88 0.93
CA GLU A 111 6.96 -22.20 0.77
C GLU A 111 5.44 -22.16 0.71
N PRO A 112 4.71 -21.43 1.59
CA PRO A 112 3.28 -21.24 1.42
C PRO A 112 2.92 -20.58 0.09
N SER A 113 3.73 -19.63 -0.37
CA SER A 113 3.51 -18.94 -1.65
C SER A 113 3.68 -19.89 -2.85
N GLN A 114 4.64 -20.79 -2.81
CA GLN A 114 4.82 -21.82 -3.86
C GLN A 114 3.58 -22.69 -4.01
N LYS A 115 2.95 -23.10 -2.89
CA LYS A 115 1.73 -23.88 -2.90
C LYS A 115 0.57 -23.12 -3.55
N ILE A 116 0.35 -21.86 -3.15
CA ILE A 116 -0.67 -20.99 -3.75
C ILE A 116 -0.43 -20.84 -5.26
N PHE A 117 0.81 -20.65 -5.69
CA PHE A 117 1.15 -20.57 -7.11
C PHE A 117 0.87 -21.89 -7.85
N ALA A 118 1.22 -23.03 -7.26
CA ALA A 118 0.93 -24.34 -7.85
C ALA A 118 -0.58 -24.57 -7.96
N GLU A 119 -1.37 -24.27 -6.94
CA GLU A 119 -2.84 -24.37 -6.95
C GLU A 119 -3.47 -23.54 -8.08
N HIS A 120 -3.02 -22.29 -8.27
CA HIS A 120 -3.53 -21.40 -9.32
C HIS A 120 -3.13 -21.84 -10.73
N LEU A 121 -1.98 -22.49 -10.90
CA LEU A 121 -1.47 -22.90 -12.20
C LEU A 121 -1.84 -24.36 -12.58
N ALA A 122 -2.16 -25.20 -11.60
CA ALA A 122 -2.54 -26.60 -11.85
C ALA A 122 -3.68 -26.78 -12.87
N PRO A 123 -4.74 -25.94 -12.88
CA PRO A 123 -5.78 -26.02 -13.91
C PRO A 123 -5.25 -25.88 -15.34
N LEU A 124 -4.24 -25.03 -15.57
CA LEU A 124 -3.62 -24.85 -16.89
C LEU A 124 -2.86 -26.12 -17.32
N VAL A 125 -2.16 -26.74 -16.38
CA VAL A 125 -1.40 -27.98 -16.61
C VAL A 125 -2.33 -29.13 -17.01
N VAL A 126 -3.51 -29.22 -16.37
CA VAL A 126 -4.54 -30.21 -16.70
C VAL A 126 -5.22 -29.92 -18.03
N GLU A 127 -5.56 -28.65 -18.31
CA GLU A 127 -6.12 -28.17 -19.58
C GLU A 127 -5.20 -28.54 -20.77
N ASP A 128 -3.88 -28.35 -20.57
CA ASP A 128 -2.85 -28.66 -21.58
C ASP A 128 -2.48 -30.14 -21.65
N HIS A 129 -3.19 -31.02 -20.92
CA HIS A 129 -2.97 -32.47 -20.88
C HIS A 129 -1.54 -32.91 -20.46
N VAL A 130 -0.83 -32.07 -19.70
CA VAL A 130 0.51 -32.38 -19.15
C VAL A 130 0.39 -33.34 -17.96
N LYS A 131 -0.63 -33.13 -17.11
CA LYS A 131 -1.00 -34.02 -16.02
C LYS A 131 -2.52 -34.29 -16.04
N PRO A 132 -2.96 -35.48 -15.63
CA PRO A 132 -4.38 -35.83 -15.71
C PRO A 132 -5.23 -35.25 -14.58
N TYR A 133 -4.63 -34.95 -13.41
CA TYR A 133 -5.34 -34.50 -12.21
C TYR A 133 -4.68 -33.29 -11.59
N LEU A 134 -5.47 -32.44 -10.90
CA LEU A 134 -4.99 -31.22 -10.24
C LEU A 134 -3.89 -31.51 -9.19
N SER A 135 -4.08 -32.54 -8.36
CA SER A 135 -3.09 -32.92 -7.34
C SER A 135 -1.74 -33.32 -7.92
N GLU A 136 -1.72 -34.05 -9.04
CA GLU A 136 -0.49 -34.38 -9.75
C GLU A 136 0.15 -33.16 -10.43
N ALA A 137 -0.68 -32.25 -10.93
CA ALA A 137 -0.22 -30.99 -11.51
C ALA A 137 0.42 -30.08 -10.45
N GLU A 138 -0.18 -29.96 -9.27
CA GLU A 138 0.37 -29.19 -8.14
C GLU A 138 1.72 -29.76 -7.68
N GLU A 139 1.81 -31.09 -7.45
CA GLU A 139 3.05 -31.76 -7.07
C GLU A 139 4.15 -31.54 -8.13
N TRP A 140 3.80 -31.67 -9.40
CA TRP A 140 4.72 -31.45 -10.52
C TRP A 140 5.21 -30.00 -10.58
N LEU A 141 4.33 -29.00 -10.42
CA LEU A 141 4.67 -27.59 -10.41
C LEU A 141 5.58 -27.21 -9.23
N LEU A 142 5.50 -27.94 -8.11
CA LEU A 142 6.34 -27.72 -6.94
C LEU A 142 7.75 -28.34 -7.08
N SER A 143 7.97 -29.15 -8.11
CA SER A 143 9.28 -29.75 -8.39
C SER A 143 10.21 -28.73 -9.09
N ASP A 144 11.49 -29.05 -9.16
CA ASP A 144 12.52 -28.30 -9.88
C ASP A 144 12.89 -28.94 -11.24
N ALA A 145 12.00 -29.81 -11.75
CA ALA A 145 12.23 -30.51 -13.01
C ALA A 145 12.30 -29.52 -14.20
N PRO A 146 13.24 -29.73 -15.15
CA PRO A 146 13.41 -28.86 -16.32
C PRO A 146 12.13 -28.71 -17.15
N GLU A 147 11.31 -29.75 -17.24
CA GLU A 147 10.05 -29.76 -17.97
C GLU A 147 9.02 -28.78 -17.36
N VAL A 148 9.05 -28.57 -16.04
CA VAL A 148 8.21 -27.54 -15.38
C VAL A 148 8.66 -26.15 -15.80
N ARG A 149 9.97 -25.91 -15.83
CA ARG A 149 10.54 -24.65 -16.29
C ARG A 149 10.13 -24.36 -17.74
N ASP A 150 10.32 -25.34 -18.63
CA ASP A 150 10.00 -25.17 -20.06
C ASP A 150 8.51 -24.88 -20.25
N TYR A 151 7.65 -25.58 -19.54
CA TYR A 151 6.21 -25.34 -19.53
C TYR A 151 5.86 -23.92 -19.06
N LEU A 152 6.37 -23.49 -17.88
CA LEU A 152 6.08 -22.18 -17.32
C LEU A 152 6.57 -21.03 -18.22
N LEU A 153 7.76 -21.15 -18.80
CA LEU A 153 8.30 -20.17 -19.72
C LEU A 153 7.60 -20.16 -21.07
N GLY A 154 6.99 -21.28 -21.47
CA GLY A 154 6.17 -21.41 -22.68
C GLY A 154 4.75 -20.88 -22.54
N LEU A 155 4.25 -20.63 -21.32
CA LEU A 155 2.91 -20.13 -21.10
C LEU A 155 2.74 -18.72 -21.66
N PRO A 156 1.69 -18.44 -22.47
CA PRO A 156 1.34 -17.09 -22.87
C PRO A 156 1.05 -16.21 -21.64
N ALA A 157 1.62 -15.00 -21.59
CA ALA A 157 1.47 -14.07 -20.46
C ALA A 157 0.00 -13.83 -20.07
N GLY A 158 -0.91 -13.77 -21.07
CA GLY A 158 -2.35 -13.61 -20.82
C GLY A 158 -2.99 -14.80 -20.10
N ARG A 159 -2.54 -16.04 -20.34
CA ARG A 159 -3.01 -17.22 -19.60
C ARG A 159 -2.52 -17.20 -18.17
N LEU A 160 -1.23 -16.88 -17.98
CA LEU A 160 -0.63 -16.75 -16.66
C LEU A 160 -1.35 -15.68 -15.82
N ALA A 161 -1.62 -14.50 -16.41
CA ALA A 161 -2.33 -13.43 -15.73
C ALA A 161 -3.77 -13.83 -15.32
N LYS A 162 -4.48 -14.58 -16.19
CA LYS A 162 -5.85 -15.03 -15.91
C LYS A 162 -5.92 -16.07 -14.79
N ALA A 163 -4.89 -16.91 -14.62
CA ALA A 163 -4.86 -17.94 -13.60
C ALA A 163 -4.96 -17.37 -12.17
N PHE A 164 -4.43 -16.17 -11.94
CA PHE A 164 -4.48 -15.51 -10.63
C PHE A 164 -5.68 -14.57 -10.46
N GLY A 165 -6.37 -14.20 -11.52
CA GLY A 165 -7.49 -13.27 -11.47
C GLY A 165 -7.12 -11.90 -10.87
N PRO A 166 -8.11 -11.09 -10.51
CA PRO A 166 -7.89 -9.79 -9.87
C PRO A 166 -7.55 -9.95 -8.37
N ALA A 167 -6.42 -9.42 -7.93
CA ALA A 167 -5.93 -9.52 -6.55
C ALA A 167 -6.34 -8.36 -5.62
N TYR A 168 -7.17 -7.42 -6.08
CA TYR A 168 -7.35 -6.12 -5.43
C TYR A 168 -8.22 -6.10 -4.17
N ILE A 169 -9.01 -7.13 -3.88
CA ILE A 169 -9.86 -7.15 -2.67
C ILE A 169 -9.19 -7.89 -1.51
N ARG A 170 -8.55 -9.02 -1.80
CA ARG A 170 -7.84 -9.85 -0.80
C ARG A 170 -6.53 -10.34 -1.40
N MET A 171 -5.41 -9.80 -0.90
CA MET A 171 -4.07 -10.04 -1.48
C MET A 171 -3.47 -11.41 -1.13
N LYS A 172 -4.08 -12.19 -0.23
CA LYS A 172 -3.54 -13.50 0.20
C LYS A 172 -3.45 -14.53 -0.92
N GLU A 173 -4.28 -14.38 -1.95
CA GLU A 173 -4.33 -15.25 -3.12
C GLU A 173 -3.20 -14.93 -4.12
N PHE A 174 -2.52 -13.81 -3.95
CA PHE A 174 -1.38 -13.41 -4.73
C PHE A 174 -0.21 -12.99 -3.83
N PRO A 175 0.51 -13.96 -3.22
CA PRO A 175 1.68 -13.65 -2.40
C PRO A 175 2.80 -13.08 -3.26
N HIS A 176 3.52 -12.10 -2.73
CA HIS A 176 4.61 -11.38 -3.40
C HIS A 176 5.57 -10.82 -2.35
N LEU A 177 6.76 -10.38 -2.80
CA LEU A 177 7.81 -9.80 -1.94
C LEU A 177 8.39 -10.86 -1.00
N TYR A 178 9.24 -11.72 -1.57
CA TYR A 178 9.80 -12.89 -0.88
C TYR A 178 11.15 -12.56 -0.23
N PRO A 179 11.31 -12.73 1.11
CA PRO A 179 12.59 -12.59 1.79
C PRO A 179 13.51 -13.77 1.45
N ASP A 180 14.13 -13.72 0.29
CA ASP A 180 14.93 -14.79 -0.31
C ASP A 180 16.40 -14.79 0.13
N GLY A 181 16.83 -13.73 0.80
CA GLY A 181 18.21 -13.54 1.25
C GLY A 181 19.18 -13.05 0.17
N ILE A 182 18.67 -12.74 -1.02
CA ILE A 182 19.45 -12.29 -2.19
C ILE A 182 18.97 -10.92 -2.65
N VAL A 183 17.77 -10.85 -3.20
CA VAL A 183 17.14 -9.58 -3.63
C VAL A 183 16.53 -8.84 -2.45
N LEU A 184 15.91 -9.58 -1.53
CA LEU A 184 15.41 -9.06 -0.25
C LEU A 184 16.07 -9.78 0.91
N ASP A 185 16.37 -9.04 1.98
CA ASP A 185 16.96 -9.63 3.20
C ASP A 185 16.10 -10.79 3.71
N SER A 186 16.75 -11.92 4.04
CA SER A 186 16.08 -13.15 4.49
C SER A 186 15.25 -12.99 5.77
N MET A 187 15.54 -11.98 6.56
CA MET A 187 14.78 -11.64 7.77
C MET A 187 13.61 -10.69 7.46
N GLY A 188 13.45 -10.26 6.18
CA GLY A 188 12.49 -9.25 5.80
C GLY A 188 12.64 -8.00 6.67
N PHE A 189 11.53 -7.42 7.10
CA PHE A 189 11.53 -6.23 7.97
C PHE A 189 11.96 -6.50 9.43
N LYS A 190 12.21 -7.75 9.82
CA LYS A 190 12.89 -8.07 11.09
C LYS A 190 14.40 -7.85 11.01
N SER A 191 14.95 -7.62 9.83
CA SER A 191 16.34 -7.28 9.60
C SER A 191 16.79 -6.09 10.46
N LYS A 192 18.07 -6.05 10.75
CA LYS A 192 18.75 -4.88 11.32
C LYS A 192 19.52 -4.08 10.25
N THR A 193 19.48 -4.56 9.02
CA THR A 193 20.20 -3.96 7.89
C THR A 193 19.20 -3.29 6.95
N PHE A 194 19.25 -1.97 6.90
CA PHE A 194 18.41 -1.14 6.01
C PHE A 194 19.28 -0.20 5.20
N THR A 195 18.85 0.13 3.99
CA THR A 195 19.27 1.36 3.31
C THR A 195 18.61 2.52 4.03
N THR A 196 19.36 3.17 4.94
CA THR A 196 18.82 4.23 5.81
C THR A 196 18.92 5.57 5.11
N VAL A 197 17.81 6.03 4.58
CA VAL A 197 17.60 7.35 3.95
C VAL A 197 16.41 8.03 4.61
N PRO A 198 16.27 9.37 4.55
CA PRO A 198 15.03 10.01 4.99
C PRO A 198 13.81 9.32 4.38
N LEU A 199 12.84 8.97 5.24
CA LEU A 199 11.64 8.22 4.89
C LEU A 199 10.40 9.04 5.22
N MET A 200 9.50 9.14 4.26
CA MET A 200 8.16 9.69 4.44
C MET A 200 7.14 8.60 4.17
N MET A 201 6.16 8.45 5.06
CA MET A 201 5.02 7.55 4.88
C MET A 201 3.73 8.35 4.98
N GLU A 202 2.80 8.10 4.06
CA GLU A 202 1.52 8.81 3.99
C GLU A 202 0.37 7.81 4.08
N THR A 203 -0.77 8.27 4.59
CA THR A 203 -2.02 7.53 4.65
C THR A 203 -3.23 8.48 4.70
N GLY A 204 -4.39 8.03 4.18
CA GLY A 204 -5.68 8.69 4.41
C GLY A 204 -6.34 8.27 5.72
N THR A 205 -7.33 9.03 6.19
CA THR A 205 -8.09 8.65 7.40
C THR A 205 -9.11 7.55 7.13
N ASP A 206 -9.63 7.43 5.90
CA ASP A 206 -10.68 6.48 5.51
C ASP A 206 -10.19 5.43 4.49
N GLU A 207 -8.94 5.00 4.62
CA GLU A 207 -8.26 4.05 3.71
C GLU A 207 -9.08 2.82 3.31
N PHE A 208 -9.89 2.29 4.24
CA PHE A 208 -10.65 1.06 4.01
C PHE A 208 -11.99 1.29 3.30
N SER A 209 -12.47 2.51 3.19
CA SER A 209 -13.81 2.84 2.69
C SER A 209 -14.14 2.21 1.34
N ILE A 210 -13.25 2.35 0.34
CA ILE A 210 -13.44 1.78 -0.99
C ILE A 210 -13.46 0.24 -0.99
N TYR A 211 -12.71 -0.40 -0.11
CA TYR A 211 -12.71 -1.85 0.03
C TYR A 211 -13.94 -2.36 0.78
N ALA A 212 -14.45 -1.60 1.74
CA ALA A 212 -15.72 -1.88 2.39
C ALA A 212 -16.87 -1.78 1.38
N ALA A 213 -16.89 -0.73 0.55
CA ALA A 213 -17.89 -0.54 -0.49
C ALA A 213 -17.92 -1.67 -1.55
N GLN A 214 -16.79 -2.30 -1.80
CA GLN A 214 -16.65 -3.42 -2.74
C GLN A 214 -16.81 -4.79 -2.06
N ASP A 215 -16.89 -4.85 -0.73
CA ASP A 215 -17.06 -6.13 -0.03
C ASP A 215 -18.45 -6.72 -0.34
N PRO A 216 -18.58 -8.04 -0.58
CA PRO A 216 -19.86 -8.70 -0.87
C PRO A 216 -20.98 -8.39 0.13
N TYR A 217 -20.64 -8.07 1.37
CA TYR A 217 -21.60 -7.70 2.40
C TYR A 217 -22.29 -6.35 2.11
N PHE A 218 -21.55 -5.36 1.63
CA PHE A 218 -22.05 -4.01 1.36
C PHE A 218 -22.31 -3.72 -0.13
N ALA A 219 -21.62 -4.37 -1.04
CA ALA A 219 -21.66 -4.06 -2.46
C ALA A 219 -23.08 -4.01 -3.08
N PRO A 220 -24.05 -4.88 -2.74
CA PRO A 220 -25.42 -4.76 -3.26
C PRO A 220 -26.09 -3.42 -2.88
N TYR A 221 -25.92 -3.00 -1.63
CA TYR A 221 -26.50 -1.77 -1.09
C TYR A 221 -25.80 -0.50 -1.59
N VAL A 222 -24.54 -0.62 -1.96
CA VAL A 222 -23.77 0.45 -2.59
C VAL A 222 -24.21 0.60 -4.06
N ALA A 223 -24.37 -0.52 -4.78
CA ALA A 223 -24.71 -0.54 -6.19
C ALA A 223 -26.10 0.05 -6.47
N ASP A 224 -27.10 -0.25 -5.64
CA ASP A 224 -28.46 0.28 -5.75
C ASP A 224 -28.68 1.61 -4.99
N ARG A 225 -27.63 2.11 -4.33
CA ARG A 225 -27.62 3.31 -3.48
C ARG A 225 -28.52 3.24 -2.24
N SER A 226 -29.10 2.11 -1.91
CA SER A 226 -29.96 1.96 -0.72
C SER A 226 -29.18 2.16 0.59
N ILE A 227 -27.86 2.00 0.58
CA ILE A 227 -27.00 2.30 1.73
C ILE A 227 -27.14 3.74 2.24
N LEU A 228 -27.53 4.69 1.39
CA LEU A 228 -27.70 6.09 1.77
C LEU A 228 -28.98 6.33 2.59
N THR A 229 -29.98 5.46 2.46
CA THR A 229 -31.29 5.58 3.11
C THR A 229 -31.61 4.45 4.08
N ASN A 230 -30.91 3.32 3.99
CA ASN A 230 -31.05 2.20 4.91
C ASN A 230 -30.18 2.46 6.15
N GLU A 231 -30.79 2.96 7.24
CA GLU A 231 -30.09 3.36 8.47
C GLU A 231 -29.26 2.22 9.07
N LYS A 232 -29.76 0.98 9.04
CA LYS A 232 -29.03 -0.20 9.55
C LYS A 232 -27.74 -0.40 8.75
N MET A 233 -27.83 -0.54 7.43
CA MET A 233 -26.67 -0.80 6.58
C MET A 233 -25.68 0.37 6.58
N ARG A 234 -26.17 1.60 6.70
CA ARG A 234 -25.31 2.79 6.84
C ARG A 234 -24.47 2.71 8.12
N LYS A 235 -25.07 2.41 9.27
CA LYS A 235 -24.35 2.25 10.55
C LYS A 235 -23.33 1.12 10.51
N GLU A 236 -23.70 0.00 9.92
CA GLU A 236 -22.80 -1.14 9.74
C GLU A 236 -21.62 -0.82 8.82
N PHE A 237 -21.86 -0.05 7.75
CA PHE A 237 -20.82 0.42 6.86
C PHE A 237 -19.89 1.42 7.57
N GLU A 238 -20.44 2.39 8.30
CA GLU A 238 -19.66 3.35 9.09
C GLU A 238 -18.80 2.65 10.14
N PHE A 239 -19.33 1.60 10.78
CA PHE A 239 -18.57 0.76 11.71
C PHE A 239 -17.41 0.04 10.99
N ALA A 240 -17.66 -0.62 9.88
CA ALA A 240 -16.62 -1.30 9.09
C ALA A 240 -15.56 -0.32 8.57
N LYS A 241 -16.00 0.82 8.02
CA LYS A 241 -15.13 1.91 7.56
C LYS A 241 -14.24 2.42 8.70
N LYS A 242 -14.81 2.74 9.87
CA LYS A 242 -14.10 3.26 11.04
C LYS A 242 -12.95 2.34 11.47
N TYR A 243 -13.27 1.09 11.76
CA TYR A 243 -12.29 0.15 12.32
C TYR A 243 -11.33 -0.40 11.26
N GLY A 244 -11.83 -0.67 10.07
CA GLY A 244 -11.00 -1.07 8.95
C GLY A 244 -9.99 0.01 8.55
N SER A 245 -10.41 1.28 8.51
CA SER A 245 -9.52 2.39 8.20
C SER A 245 -8.52 2.67 9.32
N ALA A 246 -8.92 2.59 10.59
CA ALA A 246 -7.98 2.73 11.70
C ALA A 246 -6.86 1.68 11.64
N MET A 247 -7.20 0.41 11.41
CA MET A 247 -6.23 -0.67 11.26
C MET A 247 -5.33 -0.49 10.02
N TYR A 248 -5.93 -0.09 8.90
CA TYR A 248 -5.18 0.08 7.65
C TYR A 248 -4.27 1.32 7.69
N ARG A 249 -4.71 2.42 8.31
CA ARG A 249 -3.88 3.60 8.55
C ARG A 249 -2.66 3.26 9.42
N LEU A 250 -2.87 2.53 10.52
CA LEU A 250 -1.75 2.04 11.36
C LEU A 250 -0.77 1.19 10.55
N PHE A 251 -1.28 0.29 9.71
CA PHE A 251 -0.47 -0.55 8.83
C PHE A 251 0.36 0.27 7.83
N ASN A 252 -0.18 1.36 7.29
CA ASN A 252 0.48 2.18 6.27
C ASN A 252 1.63 3.03 6.82
N ALA A 253 1.50 3.55 8.05
CA ALA A 253 2.41 4.59 8.55
C ALA A 253 2.91 4.34 9.98
N ASP A 254 2.01 4.33 10.97
CA ASP A 254 2.42 4.40 12.37
C ASP A 254 3.08 3.09 12.88
N ALA A 255 2.57 1.93 12.48
CA ALA A 255 3.16 0.65 12.85
C ALA A 255 4.53 0.43 12.17
N PRO A 256 4.73 0.71 10.86
CA PRO A 256 6.04 0.76 10.24
C PRO A 256 6.99 1.74 10.93
N ALA A 257 6.57 2.96 11.22
CA ALA A 257 7.40 3.94 11.91
C ALA A 257 7.84 3.44 13.29
N SER A 258 6.90 2.88 14.07
CA SER A 258 7.17 2.30 15.38
C SER A 258 8.18 1.14 15.30
N MET A 259 8.03 0.27 14.30
CA MET A 259 8.94 -0.86 14.07
C MET A 259 10.34 -0.41 13.67
N LEU A 260 10.46 0.66 12.91
CA LEU A 260 11.72 1.16 12.37
C LEU A 260 12.51 2.02 13.37
N VAL A 261 11.83 2.79 14.22
CA VAL A 261 12.50 3.61 15.22
C VAL A 261 13.41 2.75 16.12
N GLY A 262 14.61 3.24 16.38
CA GLY A 262 15.64 2.55 17.16
C GLY A 262 16.60 1.69 16.32
N LYS A 263 16.18 1.21 15.14
CA LYS A 263 17.05 0.47 14.20
C LYS A 263 17.31 1.23 12.90
N TYR A 264 16.44 2.15 12.52
CA TYR A 264 16.55 2.99 11.33
C TYR A 264 17.17 4.35 11.70
N ARG A 265 18.30 4.69 11.13
CA ARG A 265 19.12 5.83 11.58
C ARG A 265 18.77 7.17 10.93
N ALA A 266 17.96 7.15 9.85
CA ALA A 266 17.52 8.37 9.18
C ALA A 266 16.19 8.87 9.77
N PRO A 267 15.81 10.15 9.56
CA PRO A 267 14.55 10.68 10.02
C PRO A 267 13.37 10.01 9.31
N ILE A 268 12.30 9.76 10.08
CA ILE A 268 11.02 9.23 9.60
C ILE A 268 9.98 10.33 9.81
N TYR A 269 9.15 10.56 8.80
CA TYR A 269 8.02 11.48 8.83
C TYR A 269 6.77 10.74 8.43
N THR A 270 5.66 10.93 9.16
CA THR A 270 4.37 10.33 8.79
C THR A 270 3.34 11.43 8.55
N LEU A 271 2.61 11.32 7.45
CA LEU A 271 1.56 12.23 7.00
C LEU A 271 0.22 11.51 7.03
N THR A 272 -0.79 12.16 7.56
CA THR A 272 -2.18 11.73 7.41
C THR A 272 -2.95 12.81 6.67
N ILE A 273 -3.58 12.44 5.56
CA ILE A 273 -4.49 13.32 4.82
C ILE A 273 -5.90 13.05 5.33
N ASP A 274 -6.54 14.12 5.76
CA ASP A 274 -7.90 14.11 6.32
C ASP A 274 -8.80 15.01 5.46
N TYR A 275 -9.36 14.40 4.38
CA TYR A 275 -10.16 15.11 3.40
C TYR A 275 -11.19 14.20 2.75
N GLY A 276 -12.43 14.70 2.61
CA GLY A 276 -13.48 14.01 1.88
C GLY A 276 -14.56 13.39 2.78
N ASP A 277 -14.50 13.58 4.09
CA ASP A 277 -15.46 13.13 5.09
C ASP A 277 -16.52 14.19 5.45
N ASP A 278 -16.34 15.48 5.06
CA ASP A 278 -17.31 16.54 5.29
C ASP A 278 -18.38 16.56 4.16
N PRO A 279 -19.65 16.17 4.46
CA PRO A 279 -20.73 16.16 3.48
C PRO A 279 -21.07 17.55 2.94
N LYS A 280 -20.71 18.63 3.63
CA LYS A 280 -20.92 19.99 3.14
C LYS A 280 -19.98 20.34 1.98
N ILE A 281 -18.82 19.71 1.94
CA ILE A 281 -17.80 19.92 0.91
C ILE A 281 -17.99 18.94 -0.25
N VAL A 282 -18.16 17.65 0.06
CA VAL A 282 -18.12 16.58 -0.95
C VAL A 282 -19.49 15.92 -1.21
N GLY A 283 -20.52 16.27 -0.43
CA GLY A 283 -21.82 15.61 -0.47
C GLY A 283 -21.90 14.34 0.35
N ASP A 284 -23.11 13.95 0.79
CA ASP A 284 -23.35 12.85 1.74
C ASP A 284 -22.84 11.50 1.22
N ALA A 285 -23.06 11.20 -0.05
CA ALA A 285 -22.63 9.93 -0.65
C ALA A 285 -21.11 9.77 -0.69
N ALA A 286 -20.38 10.82 -1.11
CA ALA A 286 -18.93 10.77 -1.15
C ALA A 286 -18.32 10.76 0.27
N ALA A 287 -18.87 11.54 1.19
CA ALA A 287 -18.44 11.53 2.58
C ALA A 287 -18.62 10.15 3.24
N LEU A 288 -19.73 9.48 3.00
CA LEU A 288 -20.00 8.15 3.52
C LEU A 288 -19.09 7.10 2.88
N LEU A 289 -19.12 7.01 1.54
CA LEU A 289 -18.56 5.86 0.81
C LEU A 289 -17.06 5.99 0.52
N LEU A 290 -16.54 7.21 0.50
CA LEU A 290 -15.15 7.48 0.17
C LEU A 290 -14.40 8.08 1.38
N GLY A 291 -14.80 9.28 1.82
CA GLY A 291 -14.01 10.01 2.81
C GLY A 291 -12.57 10.24 2.34
N SER A 292 -11.62 10.20 3.24
CA SER A 292 -10.18 10.26 2.91
C SER A 292 -9.69 8.89 2.43
N VAL A 293 -10.20 8.49 1.28
CA VAL A 293 -10.09 7.17 0.66
C VAL A 293 -8.65 6.82 0.29
N HIS A 294 -8.38 5.51 0.17
CA HIS A 294 -7.13 4.98 -0.39
C HIS A 294 -6.76 5.64 -1.73
N GLY A 295 -5.70 6.44 -1.74
CA GLY A 295 -5.27 7.24 -2.91
C GLY A 295 -5.69 8.70 -2.86
N ILE A 296 -6.22 9.22 -1.76
CA ILE A 296 -6.58 10.64 -1.61
C ILE A 296 -5.38 11.59 -1.81
N TRP A 297 -4.18 11.11 -1.58
CA TRP A 297 -2.95 11.88 -1.84
C TRP A 297 -2.79 12.27 -3.32
N ILE A 298 -3.37 11.47 -4.25
CA ILE A 298 -3.13 11.65 -5.69
C ILE A 298 -3.62 13.01 -6.17
N PRO A 299 -4.90 13.43 -5.97
CA PRO A 299 -5.30 14.78 -6.34
C PRO A 299 -4.56 15.88 -5.58
N CYS A 300 -4.08 15.61 -4.35
CA CYS A 300 -3.26 16.57 -3.60
C CYS A 300 -1.87 16.78 -4.23
N VAL A 301 -1.32 15.78 -4.87
CA VAL A 301 0.01 15.86 -5.51
C VAL A 301 -0.12 16.21 -7.00
N THR A 302 -0.98 15.51 -7.72
CA THR A 302 -1.06 15.62 -9.19
C THR A 302 -2.05 16.70 -9.68
N GLY A 303 -2.93 17.19 -8.81
CA GLY A 303 -4.02 18.09 -9.19
C GLY A 303 -5.15 17.39 -9.96
N ARG A 304 -5.14 16.06 -10.07
CA ARG A 304 -6.10 15.29 -10.90
C ARG A 304 -6.73 14.16 -10.11
N ALA A 305 -8.05 13.98 -10.29
CA ALA A 305 -8.75 12.81 -9.82
C ALA A 305 -8.26 11.54 -10.55
N THR A 306 -8.38 10.38 -9.88
CA THR A 306 -8.06 9.06 -10.42
C THR A 306 -9.23 8.10 -10.24
N SER A 307 -9.06 6.84 -10.62
CA SER A 307 -10.11 5.82 -10.46
C SER A 307 -10.58 5.65 -9.01
N THR A 308 -9.72 5.88 -8.01
CA THR A 308 -10.08 5.81 -6.59
C THR A 308 -10.81 7.06 -6.08
N THR A 309 -10.69 8.17 -6.81
CA THR A 309 -11.30 9.46 -6.46
C THR A 309 -12.28 9.97 -7.52
N ALA A 310 -12.60 9.15 -8.54
CA ALA A 310 -13.47 9.52 -9.64
C ALA A 310 -14.93 9.76 -9.21
N ASP A 311 -15.36 9.12 -8.13
CA ASP A 311 -16.72 9.25 -7.62
C ASP A 311 -16.93 10.47 -6.72
N PHE A 312 -15.89 11.25 -6.47
CA PHE A 312 -16.06 12.57 -5.86
C PHE A 312 -16.71 13.54 -6.83
N PRO A 313 -17.57 14.46 -6.35
CA PRO A 313 -18.09 15.54 -7.18
C PRO A 313 -16.95 16.39 -7.76
N ILE A 314 -17.11 16.91 -8.95
CA ILE A 314 -16.08 17.72 -9.63
C ILE A 314 -15.60 18.89 -8.76
N HIS A 315 -16.52 19.55 -8.04
CA HIS A 315 -16.20 20.68 -7.15
C HIS A 315 -15.45 20.28 -5.87
N ALA A 316 -15.38 18.97 -5.55
CA ALA A 316 -14.69 18.53 -4.35
C ALA A 316 -13.23 18.98 -4.31
N PHE A 317 -12.57 19.04 -5.46
CA PHE A 317 -11.15 19.41 -5.56
C PHE A 317 -10.91 20.86 -6.02
N ASP A 318 -11.98 21.64 -6.23
CA ASP A 318 -11.87 23.04 -6.73
C ASP A 318 -12.07 24.09 -5.64
N ASN A 319 -12.45 23.69 -4.41
CA ASN A 319 -12.64 24.66 -3.32
C ASN A 319 -11.32 25.26 -2.82
N PRO A 320 -11.35 26.48 -2.27
CA PRO A 320 -10.14 27.19 -1.81
C PRO A 320 -9.33 26.41 -0.80
N GLY A 321 -9.98 25.75 0.14
CA GLY A 321 -9.33 24.98 1.20
C GLY A 321 -8.57 23.73 0.67
N PHE A 322 -9.14 23.04 -0.33
CA PHE A 322 -8.43 21.96 -1.00
C PHE A 322 -7.20 22.48 -1.76
N GLN A 323 -7.33 23.58 -2.49
CA GLN A 323 -6.21 24.18 -3.21
C GLN A 323 -5.10 24.63 -2.26
N ASP A 324 -5.45 25.13 -1.07
CA ASP A 324 -4.50 25.47 -0.03
C ASP A 324 -3.80 24.22 0.53
N MET A 325 -4.56 23.18 0.84
CA MET A 325 -4.06 21.88 1.28
C MET A 325 -3.11 21.26 0.24
N LYS A 326 -3.50 21.27 -1.05
CA LYS A 326 -2.67 20.80 -2.17
C LYS A 326 -1.32 21.53 -2.20
N ARG A 327 -1.32 22.87 -2.13
CA ARG A 327 -0.08 23.64 -2.10
C ARG A 327 0.81 23.27 -0.92
N MET A 328 0.23 23.13 0.26
CA MET A 328 0.94 22.75 1.49
C MET A 328 1.61 21.36 1.34
N ILE A 329 0.86 20.37 0.87
CA ILE A 329 1.36 19.00 0.65
C ILE A 329 2.47 18.99 -0.40
N GLN A 330 2.27 19.66 -1.53
CA GLN A 330 3.28 19.75 -2.60
C GLN A 330 4.57 20.42 -2.10
N GLN A 331 4.47 21.43 -1.26
CA GLN A 331 5.64 22.10 -0.65
C GLN A 331 6.38 21.18 0.32
N TYR A 332 5.68 20.47 1.21
CA TYR A 332 6.30 19.50 2.12
C TYR A 332 7.04 18.39 1.35
N ILE A 333 6.38 17.80 0.35
CA ILE A 333 6.98 16.74 -0.47
C ILE A 333 8.17 17.29 -1.27
N GLY A 334 8.04 18.45 -1.90
CA GLY A 334 9.11 19.10 -2.65
C GLY A 334 10.32 19.42 -1.78
N ASN A 335 10.13 19.95 -0.56
CA ASN A 335 11.21 20.21 0.39
C ASN A 335 11.90 18.91 0.81
N PHE A 336 11.10 17.87 1.12
CA PHE A 336 11.62 16.55 1.46
C PHE A 336 12.45 15.95 0.31
N MET A 337 11.98 16.02 -0.92
CA MET A 337 12.71 15.52 -2.09
C MET A 337 14.02 16.28 -2.34
N ARG A 338 14.10 17.55 -2.00
CA ARG A 338 15.33 18.34 -2.10
C ARG A 338 16.33 18.04 -1.00
N THR A 339 15.88 17.95 0.25
CA THR A 339 16.77 18.02 1.43
C THR A 339 16.67 16.81 2.37
N GLY A 340 15.64 15.97 2.25
CA GLY A 340 15.30 14.94 3.22
C GLY A 340 14.54 15.47 4.45
N ASN A 341 14.24 16.78 4.47
CA ASN A 341 13.46 17.45 5.53
C ASN A 341 12.25 18.13 4.86
N PRO A 342 10.99 17.83 5.28
CA PRO A 342 9.81 18.43 4.68
C PRO A 342 9.62 19.92 5.03
N ASN A 343 10.24 20.41 6.10
CA ASN A 343 10.04 21.75 6.60
C ASN A 343 10.56 22.83 5.64
N GLY A 344 9.92 24.00 5.67
CA GLY A 344 10.28 25.15 4.86
C GLY A 344 9.52 26.42 5.29
N ASN A 345 9.90 27.54 4.71
CA ASN A 345 9.29 28.83 5.05
C ASN A 345 7.80 28.84 4.76
N GLY A 346 7.01 29.32 5.72
CA GLY A 346 5.56 29.46 5.58
C GLY A 346 4.76 28.19 5.83
N LEU A 347 5.42 27.06 6.15
CA LEU A 347 4.76 25.82 6.53
C LEU A 347 4.76 25.66 8.06
N PRO A 348 3.68 25.10 8.65
CA PRO A 348 3.72 24.58 10.01
C PRO A 348 4.87 23.59 10.19
N GLU A 349 5.51 23.63 11.37
CA GLU A 349 6.65 22.74 11.63
C GLU A 349 6.18 21.27 11.70
N TRP A 350 6.86 20.39 10.95
CA TRP A 350 6.65 18.95 10.95
C TRP A 350 7.81 18.26 11.65
N GLN A 351 7.58 17.80 12.87
CA GLN A 351 8.58 17.06 13.65
C GLN A 351 8.70 15.62 13.14
N LYS A 352 9.92 15.08 13.18
CA LYS A 352 10.16 13.67 12.89
C LYS A 352 9.40 12.75 13.87
N TRP A 353 9.00 11.60 13.39
CA TRP A 353 8.29 10.61 14.20
C TRP A 353 9.13 10.11 15.39
N MET A 354 8.51 9.96 16.55
CA MET A 354 9.16 9.54 17.81
C MET A 354 8.28 8.55 18.57
N THR A 355 8.88 7.50 19.14
CA THR A 355 8.16 6.48 19.94
C THR A 355 7.84 6.89 21.38
N ALA A 356 8.35 7.99 21.89
CA ALA A 356 8.06 8.42 23.26
C ALA A 356 6.56 8.58 23.47
N LYS A 357 6.06 8.31 24.68
CA LYS A 357 4.63 8.41 25.01
C LYS A 357 4.02 9.77 24.64
N ASP A 358 4.83 10.83 24.72
CA ASP A 358 4.48 12.19 24.35
C ASP A 358 5.27 12.63 23.10
N GLY A 359 5.67 11.67 22.27
CA GLY A 359 6.44 11.93 21.05
C GLY A 359 5.56 12.37 19.89
N PHE A 360 6.20 12.99 18.91
CA PHE A 360 5.51 13.40 17.69
C PHE A 360 5.18 12.22 16.80
N GLY A 361 3.90 12.10 16.42
CA GLY A 361 3.38 11.13 15.45
C GLY A 361 3.14 11.78 14.09
N SER A 362 2.06 11.39 13.43
CA SER A 362 1.69 11.90 12.10
C SER A 362 1.37 13.40 12.11
N LEU A 363 1.80 14.09 11.06
CA LEU A 363 1.23 15.38 10.69
C LEU A 363 -0.11 15.15 10.02
N VAL A 364 -1.20 15.61 10.61
CA VAL A 364 -2.54 15.55 10.01
C VAL A 364 -2.78 16.85 9.27
N ILE A 365 -3.09 16.76 7.98
CA ILE A 365 -3.48 17.91 7.15
C ILE A 365 -4.95 17.77 6.80
N HIS A 366 -5.73 18.79 7.09
CA HIS A 366 -7.18 18.85 6.82
C HIS A 366 -7.58 20.23 6.31
N THR A 367 -8.83 20.37 5.89
CA THR A 367 -9.39 21.67 5.48
C THR A 367 -10.87 21.78 5.88
N ASP A 368 -11.30 23.00 6.15
CA ASP A 368 -12.70 23.39 6.35
C ASP A 368 -13.41 23.82 5.05
N GLY A 369 -12.77 23.60 3.90
CA GLY A 369 -13.24 24.04 2.58
C GLY A 369 -12.79 25.44 2.20
N ASN A 370 -12.30 26.27 3.14
CA ASN A 370 -11.79 27.61 2.90
C ASN A 370 -10.28 27.70 3.03
N THR A 371 -9.74 27.09 4.11
CA THR A 371 -8.30 27.08 4.43
C THR A 371 -7.86 25.69 4.83
N ALA A 372 -6.58 25.39 4.60
CA ALA A 372 -5.95 24.17 5.12
C ALA A 372 -5.27 24.43 6.45
N ALA A 373 -5.24 23.40 7.29
CA ALA A 373 -4.49 23.41 8.54
C ALA A 373 -3.69 22.11 8.68
N ALA A 374 -2.53 22.22 9.32
CA ALA A 374 -1.68 21.08 9.65
C ALA A 374 -1.53 20.99 11.17
N ARG A 375 -1.75 19.78 11.71
CA ARG A 375 -1.69 19.50 13.15
C ARG A 375 -0.85 18.25 13.39
N GLN A 376 0.22 18.38 14.15
CA GLN A 376 1.02 17.24 14.60
C GLN A 376 0.29 16.52 15.75
N ILE A 377 0.08 15.23 15.63
CA ILE A 377 -0.43 14.41 16.73
C ILE A 377 0.71 14.02 17.68
N THR A 378 0.39 13.93 18.98
CA THR A 378 1.35 13.55 20.03
C THR A 378 0.92 12.27 20.77
N ALA A 379 -0.23 11.69 20.41
CA ALA A 379 -0.69 10.42 20.93
C ALA A 379 -0.56 9.36 19.84
N HIS A 380 0.03 8.21 20.18
CA HIS A 380 0.18 7.09 19.29
C HIS A 380 -0.93 6.08 19.56
N GLU A 381 -1.81 5.87 18.58
CA GLU A 381 -2.77 4.79 18.59
C GLU A 381 -2.07 3.46 18.26
N THR A 382 -2.47 2.38 18.91
CA THR A 382 -1.96 1.04 18.64
C THR A 382 -3.04 0.12 18.10
N TYR A 383 -2.65 -1.02 17.52
CA TYR A 383 -3.60 -2.05 17.11
C TYR A 383 -4.46 -2.54 18.27
N GLU A 384 -3.89 -2.65 19.47
CA GLU A 384 -4.59 -3.06 20.70
C GLU A 384 -5.63 -2.02 21.13
N ASP A 385 -5.36 -0.73 20.93
CA ASP A 385 -6.31 0.35 21.21
C ASP A 385 -7.52 0.28 20.26
N VAL A 386 -7.27 0.07 18.96
CA VAL A 386 -8.32 -0.10 17.95
C VAL A 386 -9.17 -1.34 18.24
N ILE A 387 -8.54 -2.47 18.56
CA ILE A 387 -9.25 -3.72 18.88
C ILE A 387 -10.12 -3.54 20.11
N ARG A 388 -9.60 -2.91 21.18
CA ARG A 388 -10.38 -2.60 22.39
C ARG A 388 -11.58 -1.71 22.09
N ALA A 389 -11.37 -0.67 21.29
CA ALA A 389 -12.45 0.23 20.88
C ALA A 389 -13.51 -0.51 20.03
N LEU A 390 -13.08 -1.37 19.11
CA LEU A 390 -13.96 -2.21 18.31
C LEU A 390 -14.78 -3.16 19.17
N GLU A 391 -14.19 -3.81 20.17
CA GLU A 391 -14.89 -4.71 21.09
C GLU A 391 -15.95 -3.96 21.95
N ALA A 392 -15.63 -2.76 22.38
CA ALA A 392 -16.48 -1.93 23.24
C ALA A 392 -17.57 -1.15 22.48
N ASP A 393 -17.52 -1.10 21.16
CA ASP A 393 -18.47 -0.32 20.33
C ASP A 393 -19.78 -1.08 20.14
N ASP A 394 -20.86 -0.60 20.75
CA ASP A 394 -22.21 -1.17 20.70
C ASP A 394 -23.13 -0.41 19.73
N SER A 395 -22.58 0.32 18.75
CA SER A 395 -23.34 1.14 17.80
C SER A 395 -24.13 0.33 16.77
N ILE A 396 -23.80 -0.96 16.60
CA ILE A 396 -24.47 -1.91 15.70
C ILE A 396 -24.86 -3.19 16.43
N ASP A 397 -25.75 -3.95 15.80
CA ASP A 397 -26.21 -5.24 16.32
C ASP A 397 -25.03 -6.23 16.54
N PRO A 398 -25.01 -7.01 17.65
CA PRO A 398 -23.92 -7.94 17.94
C PRO A 398 -23.69 -9.00 16.86
N GLU A 399 -24.73 -9.50 16.19
CA GLU A 399 -24.61 -10.48 15.10
C GLU A 399 -23.97 -9.83 13.87
N ALA A 400 -24.41 -8.62 13.51
CA ALA A 400 -23.81 -7.84 12.41
C ALA A 400 -22.34 -7.51 12.71
N LYS A 401 -22.03 -7.16 13.97
CA LYS A 401 -20.66 -6.91 14.43
C LYS A 401 -19.77 -8.13 14.23
N ASP A 402 -20.24 -9.31 14.64
CA ASP A 402 -19.50 -10.58 14.44
C ASP A 402 -19.25 -10.87 12.95
N ILE A 403 -20.28 -10.73 12.12
CA ILE A 403 -20.15 -10.89 10.66
C ILE A 403 -19.10 -9.90 10.10
N ILE A 404 -19.17 -8.63 10.47
CA ILE A 404 -18.24 -7.63 9.95
C ILE A 404 -16.81 -7.94 10.38
N ILE A 405 -16.57 -8.30 11.62
CA ILE A 405 -15.23 -8.67 12.11
C ILE A 405 -14.67 -9.84 11.30
N HIS A 406 -15.44 -10.92 11.18
CA HIS A 406 -14.95 -12.19 10.64
C HIS A 406 -14.96 -12.24 9.10
N HIS A 407 -15.85 -11.52 8.43
CA HIS A 407 -16.03 -11.63 6.97
C HIS A 407 -15.65 -10.36 6.20
N VAL A 408 -15.74 -9.17 6.82
CA VAL A 408 -15.40 -7.92 6.15
C VAL A 408 -13.98 -7.46 6.51
N LEU A 409 -13.62 -7.44 7.79
CA LEU A 409 -12.35 -6.92 8.27
C LEU A 409 -11.22 -7.94 8.24
N SER A 410 -11.51 -9.23 8.51
CA SER A 410 -10.51 -10.30 8.57
C SER A 410 -10.04 -10.77 7.19
N GLY A 411 -8.85 -11.37 7.13
CA GLY A 411 -8.27 -11.94 5.91
C GLY A 411 -7.79 -10.90 4.91
N ARG A 412 -7.54 -9.67 5.34
CA ARG A 412 -6.94 -8.59 4.55
C ARG A 412 -5.42 -8.56 4.77
N TRP A 413 -4.68 -7.94 3.87
CA TRP A 413 -3.21 -7.83 3.99
C TRP A 413 -2.74 -7.04 5.22
N TRP A 414 -3.61 -6.23 5.80
CA TRP A 414 -3.37 -5.43 7.00
C TRP A 414 -4.05 -5.99 8.26
N SER A 415 -4.94 -6.98 8.14
CA SER A 415 -5.81 -7.43 9.24
C SER A 415 -5.14 -8.39 10.23
N GLY A 416 -3.87 -8.72 10.07
CA GLY A 416 -3.18 -9.70 10.90
C GLY A 416 -3.39 -9.54 12.42
N PRO A 417 -3.44 -8.34 13.01
CA PRO A 417 -3.79 -8.16 14.42
C PRO A 417 -5.23 -8.58 14.75
N ILE A 418 -6.21 -8.23 13.92
CA ILE A 418 -7.61 -8.66 14.06
C ILE A 418 -7.69 -10.20 13.94
N ASP A 419 -7.08 -10.75 12.89
CA ASP A 419 -7.13 -12.19 12.61
C ASP A 419 -6.59 -13.00 13.79
N ARG A 420 -5.47 -12.61 14.38
CA ARG A 420 -4.93 -13.27 15.57
C ARG A 420 -5.82 -13.13 16.82
N HIS A 421 -6.37 -11.95 17.04
CA HIS A 421 -7.17 -11.68 18.24
C HIS A 421 -8.48 -12.48 18.24
N PHE A 422 -9.19 -12.49 17.11
CA PHE A 422 -10.50 -13.11 17.00
C PHE A 422 -10.47 -14.59 16.58
N SER A 423 -9.36 -15.13 16.06
CA SER A 423 -9.23 -16.56 15.75
C SER A 423 -9.37 -17.47 16.98
N HIS A 424 -9.00 -16.99 18.17
CA HIS A 424 -9.07 -17.75 19.43
C HIS A 424 -10.43 -17.73 20.10
N LYS A 425 -11.41 -16.96 19.62
CA LYS A 425 -12.75 -16.86 20.21
C LYS A 425 -13.77 -17.81 19.58
N LYS A 426 -13.36 -18.67 18.64
CA LYS A 426 -14.22 -19.67 17.98
C LYS A 426 -14.27 -21.04 18.68
N ASN A 427 -13.78 -21.15 19.95
CA ASN A 427 -13.87 -22.38 20.76
C ASN A 427 -14.80 -22.21 21.94
#